data_6085d1e0ebd54cea2854f3584d9eb140
#
_entry.id   6085d1e0ebd54cea2854f3584d9eb140
#
_cell.length_a   1.000
_cell.length_b   1.000
_cell.length_c   1.000
_cell.angle_alpha   90.00
_cell.angle_beta   90.00
_cell.angle_gamma   90.00
#
_symmetry.space_group_name_H-M   'P 1'
#
loop_
_entity.id
_entity.type
_entity.pdbx_description
1 polymer ?
#
loop_
_entity_poly.entity_id
_entity_poly.type
_entity_poly.pdbx_seq_one_letter_code
_entity_poly.pdbx_strand_id
1 'polypeptide(L)'
;MTQAGKHRILVVDDEMTVCKSIRQVLLNEACDVDMAQSGEEALRLDAERPYDVLIVDLMMPGISGLDLLKSLKAKNPKARIIMVTGYPTMRNTLQAMQLGAMDFLPKPFLPATLRGLVAKALEEGGEAPEGSGRTG
;
A
#
# COMPACT_ATOMS: atom_id res chain seq x y z
N MET A 1 -19.40 -13.38 -8.44
CA MET A 1 -19.37 -12.83 -8.48
C MET A 1 -18.60 -12.24 -8.25
N THR A 2 -18.65 -12.07 -8.41
CA THR A 2 -17.63 -11.55 -8.33
C THR A 2 -17.44 -10.75 -7.32
N GLN A 3 -16.44 -10.50 -7.12
CA GLN A 3 -16.07 -9.54 -6.14
C GLN A 3 -16.14 -8.16 -6.71
N ALA A 4 -16.96 -8.03 -7.68
CA ALA A 4 -17.11 -6.72 -8.29
C ALA A 4 -17.49 -5.75 -7.19
N GLY A 5 -16.81 -4.68 -7.07
CA GLY A 5 -17.06 -3.70 -6.04
C GLY A 5 -16.17 -3.81 -4.83
N LYS A 6 -15.49 -4.92 -4.64
CA LYS A 6 -14.53 -5.01 -3.56
C LYS A 6 -13.20 -4.44 -3.97
N HIS A 7 -12.60 -3.71 -3.06
CA HIS A 7 -11.27 -3.18 -3.28
C HIS A 7 -10.24 -4.23 -2.90
N ARG A 8 -9.14 -4.25 -3.61
CA ARG A 8 -8.09 -5.23 -3.38
C ARG A 8 -6.89 -4.55 -2.75
N ILE A 9 -6.48 -5.04 -1.60
CA ILE A 9 -5.37 -4.46 -0.84
C ILE A 9 -4.32 -5.54 -0.63
N LEU A 10 -3.06 -5.21 -0.83
CA LEU A 10 -1.96 -6.11 -0.54
C LEU A 10 -1.10 -5.53 0.57
N VAL A 11 -0.83 -6.32 1.60
CA VAL A 11 0.06 -5.93 2.68
C VAL A 11 1.37 -6.68 2.48
N VAL A 12 2.47 -5.95 2.44
CA VAL A 12 3.79 -6.52 2.18
C VAL A 12 4.71 -6.24 3.37
N ASP A 13 5.08 -7.28 4.10
CA ASP A 13 5.94 -7.17 5.26
C ASP A 13 6.54 -8.55 5.50
N ASP A 14 7.82 -8.62 5.81
CA ASP A 14 8.46 -9.92 6.02
C ASP A 14 8.03 -10.60 7.31
N GLU A 15 7.35 -9.88 8.20
CA GLU A 15 6.83 -10.48 9.42
C GLU A 15 5.34 -10.77 9.27
N MET A 16 5.01 -12.04 9.28
CA MET A 16 3.62 -12.46 9.06
C MET A 16 2.69 -11.92 10.17
N THR A 17 3.18 -11.78 11.39
CA THR A 17 2.36 -11.23 12.46
C THR A 17 1.95 -9.79 12.16
N VAL A 18 2.83 -9.01 11.54
CA VAL A 18 2.50 -7.65 11.15
C VAL A 18 1.47 -7.65 10.02
N CYS A 19 1.67 -8.51 9.04
CA CYS A 19 0.71 -8.66 7.94
C CYS A 19 -0.68 -8.98 8.46
N LYS A 20 -0.76 -9.94 9.37
CA LYS A 20 -2.05 -10.36 9.93
C LYS A 20 -2.71 -9.25 10.74
N SER A 21 -1.90 -8.49 11.48
CA SER A 21 -2.42 -7.38 12.27
C SER A 21 -3.04 -6.31 11.36
N ILE A 22 -2.33 -5.98 10.30
CA ILE A 22 -2.82 -4.97 9.37
C ILE A 22 -4.08 -5.48 8.64
N ARG A 23 -4.05 -6.74 8.23
CA ARG A 23 -5.21 -7.34 7.57
C ARG A 23 -6.43 -7.27 8.47
N GLN A 24 -6.25 -7.58 9.75
CA GLN A 24 -7.34 -7.54 10.72
C GLN A 24 -7.96 -6.15 10.80
N VAL A 25 -7.13 -5.13 10.76
CA VAL A 25 -7.59 -3.75 10.81
C VAL A 25 -8.40 -3.37 9.58
N LEU A 26 -7.99 -3.88 8.41
CA LEU A 26 -8.56 -3.45 7.14
C LEU A 26 -9.65 -4.35 6.58
N LEU A 27 -9.73 -5.57 7.05
CA LEU A 27 -10.67 -6.53 6.48
C LEU A 27 -12.11 -6.12 6.77
N ASN A 28 -12.91 -6.01 5.74
CA ASN A 28 -14.34 -5.73 5.91
C ASN A 28 -15.06 -6.14 4.62
N GLU A 29 -16.35 -5.84 4.54
CA GLU A 29 -17.17 -6.27 3.40
C GLU A 29 -16.76 -5.62 2.09
N ALA A 30 -16.10 -4.47 2.15
CA ALA A 30 -15.72 -3.72 0.96
C ALA A 30 -14.30 -4.00 0.50
N CYS A 31 -13.51 -4.72 1.29
CA CYS A 31 -12.08 -4.91 0.99
C CYS A 31 -11.65 -6.35 1.12
N ASP A 32 -10.90 -6.83 0.12
CA ASP A 32 -10.17 -8.09 0.21
C ASP A 32 -8.74 -7.73 0.51
N VAL A 33 -8.14 -8.41 1.47
CA VAL A 33 -6.77 -8.10 1.89
C VAL A 33 -5.91 -9.35 1.75
N ASP A 34 -4.92 -9.29 0.87
CA ASP A 34 -3.93 -10.36 0.71
C ASP A 34 -2.63 -9.95 1.38
N MET A 35 -1.75 -10.90 1.60
CA MET A 35 -0.49 -10.67 2.29
C MET A 35 0.66 -11.23 1.49
N ALA A 36 1.78 -10.54 1.48
CA ALA A 36 3.03 -11.01 0.88
C ALA A 36 4.15 -10.78 1.87
N GLN A 37 5.09 -11.70 1.94
CA GLN A 37 6.20 -11.58 2.88
C GLN A 37 7.51 -11.21 2.22
N SER A 38 7.48 -10.89 0.95
CA SER A 38 8.69 -10.44 0.24
C SER A 38 8.30 -9.56 -0.93
N GLY A 39 9.26 -8.80 -1.41
CA GLY A 39 9.04 -7.97 -2.59
C GLY A 39 8.77 -8.81 -3.83
N GLU A 40 9.47 -9.93 -3.96
CA GLU A 40 9.28 -10.83 -5.09
C GLU A 40 7.85 -11.37 -5.12
N GLU A 41 7.36 -11.79 -3.97
CA GLU A 41 6.00 -12.31 -3.88
C GLU A 41 4.99 -11.20 -4.21
N ALA A 42 5.24 -9.99 -3.71
CA ALA A 42 4.35 -8.86 -3.98
C ALA A 42 4.27 -8.56 -5.47
N LEU A 43 5.42 -8.56 -6.15
CA LEU A 43 5.45 -8.31 -7.57
C LEU A 43 4.70 -9.37 -8.35
N ARG A 44 4.87 -10.63 -7.96
CA ARG A 44 4.18 -11.73 -8.62
C ARG A 44 2.66 -11.62 -8.45
N LEU A 45 2.23 -11.36 -7.23
CA LEU A 45 0.79 -11.26 -6.96
C LEU A 45 0.16 -10.07 -7.68
N ASP A 46 0.84 -8.93 -7.68
CA ASP A 46 0.30 -7.75 -8.34
C ASP A 46 0.28 -7.92 -9.86
N ALA A 47 1.25 -8.65 -10.41
CA ALA A 47 1.28 -8.92 -11.85
C ALA A 47 0.13 -9.84 -12.28
N GLU A 48 -0.23 -10.78 -11.43
CA GLU A 48 -1.34 -11.67 -11.73
C GLU A 48 -2.67 -10.94 -11.71
N ARG A 49 -2.83 -10.06 -10.74
CA ARG A 49 -4.06 -9.31 -10.59
C ARG A 49 -3.76 -8.06 -9.78
N PRO A 50 -3.76 -6.90 -10.42
CA PRO A 50 -3.33 -5.67 -9.76
C PRO A 50 -4.18 -5.31 -8.53
N TYR A 51 -3.51 -4.72 -7.55
CA TYR A 51 -4.16 -4.27 -6.33
C TYR A 51 -4.46 -2.78 -6.41
N ASP A 52 -5.50 -2.36 -5.72
CA ASP A 52 -5.87 -0.95 -5.65
C ASP A 52 -4.96 -0.19 -4.71
N VAL A 53 -4.64 -0.81 -3.57
CA VAL A 53 -3.79 -0.21 -2.56
C VAL A 53 -2.78 -1.24 -2.11
N LEU A 54 -1.52 -0.83 -1.97
CA LEU A 54 -0.49 -1.69 -1.41
C LEU A 54 0.13 -0.99 -0.21
N ILE A 55 0.29 -1.73 0.87
CA ILE A 55 0.90 -1.24 2.10
C ILE A 55 2.22 -1.98 2.22
N VAL A 56 3.33 -1.26 2.07
CA VAL A 56 4.65 -1.85 1.87
C VAL A 56 5.61 -1.44 2.97
N ASP A 57 6.21 -2.42 3.63
CA ASP A 57 7.25 -2.16 4.63
C ASP A 57 8.51 -1.71 3.91
N LEU A 58 9.08 -0.60 4.35
CA LEU A 58 10.29 -0.06 3.77
C LEU A 58 11.49 -0.97 3.98
N MET A 59 11.58 -1.60 5.15
CA MET A 59 12.76 -2.37 5.55
C MET A 59 12.47 -3.86 5.45
N MET A 60 12.85 -4.47 4.37
CA MET A 60 12.71 -5.91 4.17
C MET A 60 13.99 -6.48 3.61
N PRO A 61 14.30 -7.75 3.91
CA PRO A 61 15.43 -8.42 3.26
C PRO A 61 15.13 -8.62 1.78
N GLY A 62 16.16 -8.71 0.98
CA GLY A 62 16.01 -8.90 -0.47
C GLY A 62 15.70 -7.57 -1.14
N ILE A 63 14.63 -7.50 -1.90
CA ILE A 63 14.24 -6.25 -2.55
C ILE A 63 13.82 -5.26 -1.46
N SER A 64 14.45 -4.09 -1.44
CA SER A 64 14.09 -3.06 -0.47
C SER A 64 12.71 -2.51 -0.78
N GLY A 65 12.07 -1.92 0.22
CA GLY A 65 10.76 -1.32 0.02
C GLY A 65 10.76 -0.22 -1.03
N LEU A 66 11.85 0.55 -1.11
CA LEU A 66 11.92 1.62 -2.11
C LEU A 66 12.05 1.04 -3.53
N ASP A 67 12.84 0.00 -3.70
CA ASP A 67 12.97 -0.65 -5.00
C ASP A 67 11.66 -1.31 -5.39
N LEU A 68 10.98 -1.90 -4.43
CA LEU A 68 9.67 -2.50 -4.69
C LEU A 68 8.66 -1.44 -5.10
N LEU A 69 8.64 -0.31 -4.42
CA LEU A 69 7.76 0.81 -4.77
C LEU A 69 8.00 1.24 -6.22
N LYS A 70 9.25 1.39 -6.58
CA LYS A 70 9.61 1.80 -7.92
C LYS A 70 9.10 0.80 -8.96
N SER A 71 9.32 -0.49 -8.70
CA SER A 71 8.87 -1.54 -9.62
C SER A 71 7.35 -1.61 -9.74
N LEU A 72 6.66 -1.50 -8.61
CA LEU A 72 5.21 -1.55 -8.62
C LEU A 72 4.61 -0.38 -9.39
N LYS A 73 5.14 0.82 -9.19
CA LYS A 73 4.63 2.00 -9.89
C LYS A 73 4.94 1.94 -11.38
N ALA A 74 6.06 1.35 -11.75
CA ALA A 74 6.40 1.21 -13.16
C ALA A 74 5.40 0.31 -13.88
N LYS A 75 4.94 -0.75 -13.20
CA LYS A 75 4.02 -1.70 -13.81
C LYS A 75 2.56 -1.26 -13.68
N ASN A 76 2.24 -0.56 -12.63
CA ASN A 76 0.88 -0.12 -12.38
C ASN A 76 0.89 1.30 -11.84
N PRO A 77 1.00 2.30 -12.73
CA PRO A 77 1.10 3.70 -12.26
C PRO A 77 -0.09 4.18 -11.44
N LYS A 78 -1.21 3.48 -11.54
CA LYS A 78 -2.41 3.87 -10.79
C LYS A 78 -2.45 3.30 -9.38
N ALA A 79 -1.54 2.40 -9.04
CA ALA A 79 -1.53 1.80 -7.72
C ALA A 79 -1.29 2.86 -6.66
N ARG A 80 -2.02 2.75 -5.57
CA ARG A 80 -1.82 3.63 -4.43
C ARG A 80 -0.97 2.88 -3.42
N ILE A 81 0.20 3.41 -3.14
CA ILE A 81 1.17 2.71 -2.29
C ILE A 81 1.45 3.53 -1.05
N ILE A 82 1.22 2.92 0.11
CA ILE A 82 1.50 3.52 1.41
C ILE A 82 2.73 2.82 1.96
N MET A 83 3.79 3.57 2.23
CA MET A 83 5.00 3.00 2.80
C MET A 83 4.93 3.03 4.31
N VAL A 84 5.41 1.97 4.95
CA VAL A 84 5.36 1.84 6.40
C VAL A 84 6.76 1.49 6.88
N THR A 85 7.20 2.06 8.00
CA THR A 85 8.51 1.72 8.56
C THR A 85 8.63 2.09 10.04
N GLY A 86 9.43 1.32 10.75
CA GLY A 86 9.81 1.65 12.11
C GLY A 86 10.97 2.63 12.18
N TYR A 87 11.58 2.95 11.02
CA TYR A 87 12.73 3.85 10.99
C TYR A 87 12.48 4.98 10.01
N PRO A 88 11.55 5.89 10.33
CA PRO A 88 11.24 6.99 9.41
C PRO A 88 12.34 8.05 9.48
N THR A 89 13.06 8.22 8.41
CA THR A 89 14.05 9.29 8.28
C THR A 89 13.55 10.25 7.21
N MET A 90 14.05 11.48 7.27
CA MET A 90 13.69 12.45 6.25
C MET A 90 14.10 11.94 4.87
N ARG A 91 15.27 11.34 4.75
CA ARG A 91 15.74 10.81 3.48
C ARG A 91 14.80 9.72 2.94
N ASN A 92 14.44 8.75 3.78
CA ASN A 92 13.56 7.66 3.36
C ASN A 92 12.20 8.19 2.94
N THR A 93 11.67 9.12 3.71
CA THR A 93 10.37 9.71 3.41
C THR A 93 10.38 10.45 2.08
N LEU A 94 11.40 11.28 1.86
CA LEU A 94 11.52 12.03 0.62
C LEU A 94 11.68 11.10 -0.57
N GLN A 95 12.51 10.07 -0.44
CA GLN A 95 12.71 9.12 -1.53
C GLN A 95 11.42 8.40 -1.89
N ALA A 96 10.67 7.97 -0.87
CA ALA A 96 9.41 7.27 -1.11
C ALA A 96 8.42 8.18 -1.84
N MET A 97 8.30 9.42 -1.40
CA MET A 97 7.36 10.33 -2.03
C MET A 97 7.79 10.67 -3.46
N GLN A 98 9.09 10.81 -3.69
CA GLN A 98 9.61 11.07 -5.04
C GLN A 98 9.37 9.90 -5.99
N LEU A 99 9.36 8.69 -5.45
CA LEU A 99 9.12 7.49 -6.25
C LEU A 99 7.63 7.20 -6.44
N GLY A 100 6.77 8.03 -5.87
CA GLY A 100 5.34 7.92 -6.13
C GLY A 100 4.51 7.32 -5.02
N ALA A 101 5.08 7.17 -3.81
CA ALA A 101 4.28 6.72 -2.68
C ALA A 101 3.20 7.75 -2.40
N MET A 102 2.00 7.26 -2.10
CA MET A 102 0.92 8.15 -1.77
C MET A 102 1.10 8.73 -0.38
N ASP A 103 1.60 7.92 0.54
CA ASP A 103 1.79 8.36 1.91
C ASP A 103 2.85 7.49 2.59
N PHE A 104 3.24 7.89 3.78
CA PHE A 104 4.30 7.26 4.53
C PHE A 104 3.88 7.21 5.99
N LEU A 105 3.84 6.02 6.58
CA LEU A 105 3.30 5.82 7.91
C LEU A 105 4.35 5.22 8.85
N PRO A 106 4.80 5.95 9.87
CA PRO A 106 5.76 5.40 10.84
C PRO A 106 5.12 4.37 11.75
N LYS A 107 5.86 3.34 12.11
CA LYS A 107 5.46 2.37 13.12
C LYS A 107 5.95 2.87 14.48
N PRO A 108 5.22 2.62 15.54
CA PRO A 108 3.89 2.04 15.58
C PRO A 108 2.83 3.06 15.18
N PHE A 109 1.74 2.58 14.66
CA PHE A 109 0.65 3.47 14.27
C PHE A 109 -0.66 2.99 14.87
N LEU A 110 -1.63 3.89 14.93
CA LEU A 110 -2.96 3.53 15.42
C LEU A 110 -3.76 2.92 14.30
N PRO A 111 -4.60 1.93 14.59
CA PRO A 111 -5.48 1.36 13.57
C PRO A 111 -6.32 2.41 12.86
N ALA A 112 -6.81 3.41 13.59
CA ALA A 112 -7.62 4.46 12.96
C ALA A 112 -6.83 5.26 11.94
N THR A 113 -5.55 5.49 12.20
CA THR A 113 -4.69 6.22 11.26
C THR A 113 -4.53 5.43 9.97
N LEU A 114 -4.27 4.14 10.10
CA LEU A 114 -4.13 3.28 8.93
C LEU A 114 -5.43 3.22 8.13
N ARG A 115 -6.56 3.01 8.81
CA ARG A 115 -7.85 2.97 8.13
C ARG A 115 -8.13 4.27 7.38
N GLY A 116 -7.77 5.40 7.98
CA GLY A 116 -7.98 6.69 7.35
C GLY A 116 -7.17 6.86 6.08
N LEU A 117 -5.91 6.42 6.12
CA LEU A 117 -5.05 6.50 4.94
C LEU A 117 -5.55 5.60 3.81
N VAL A 118 -5.98 4.40 4.16
CA VAL A 118 -6.50 3.47 3.15
C VAL A 118 -7.81 4.01 2.55
N ALA A 119 -8.68 4.55 3.37
CA ALA A 119 -9.92 5.13 2.88
C ALA A 119 -9.62 6.26 1.90
N LYS A 120 -8.67 7.11 2.23
CA LYS A 120 -8.27 8.19 1.36
C LYS A 120 -7.70 7.68 0.04
N ALA A 121 -6.87 6.63 0.13
CA ALA A 121 -6.27 6.03 -1.05
C ALA A 121 -7.36 5.47 -1.98
N LEU A 122 -8.35 4.82 -1.42
CA LEU A 122 -9.42 4.23 -2.20
C LEU A 122 -10.29 5.30 -2.87
N GLU A 123 -10.54 6.39 -2.16
CA GLU A 123 -11.28 7.48 -2.76
C GLU A 123 -10.56 8.08 -3.95
N GLU A 124 -9.29 8.36 -3.79
CA GLU A 124 -8.52 8.98 -4.85
C GLU A 124 -8.32 8.05 -6.02
N GLY A 125 -8.14 6.78 -5.74
CA GLY A 125 -7.94 5.79 -6.78
C GLY A 125 -9.20 5.52 -7.57
N GLY A 126 -10.33 5.70 -6.94
CA GLY A 126 -11.60 5.34 -7.56
C GLY A 126 -12.09 6.30 -8.59
N GLU A 127 -11.89 7.55 -8.45
CA GLU A 127 -12.43 8.41 -9.35
C GLU A 127 -11.84 9.50 -9.59
N ALA A 128 -11.73 9.86 -10.09
CA ALA A 128 -11.07 10.75 -10.34
C ALA A 128 -11.52 11.80 -10.73
N PRO A 129 -11.66 12.35 -10.71
CA PRO A 129 -12.19 13.17 -11.19
C PRO A 129 -11.55 14.25 -11.31
N GLU A 130 -11.50 14.67 -11.67
CA GLU A 130 -11.30 15.53 -11.83
C GLU A 130 -11.13 16.26 -11.06
N GLY A 131 -10.73 16.44 -10.85
CA GLY A 131 -10.50 17.00 -10.14
C GLY A 131 -10.65 17.43 -9.31
N SER A 132 -10.89 17.34 -9.14
CA SER A 132 -11.16 17.58 -8.40
C SER A 132 -10.80 18.18 -7.68
N GLY A 133 -10.73 18.54 -7.64
CA GLY A 133 -10.51 19.09 -7.03
C GLY A 133 -9.89 19.16 -6.16
N ARG A 134 -9.44 18.91 -6.01
CA ARG A 134 -8.90 18.85 -5.17
C ARG A 134 -8.29 19.56 -4.89
N THR A 135 -8.19 20.00 -4.85
CA THR A 135 -7.72 20.58 -4.59
C THR A 135 -7.51 20.73 -3.75
N GLY A 136 -7.39 20.71 -3.66
CA GLY A 136 -7.28 20.75 -2.91
C GLY A 136 -6.94 20.50 -2.22
#